data_59982548b4dc6807a89dd8d22666dadb
#
_entry.id   59982548b4dc6807a89dd8d22666dadb
#
_cell.length_a   1.000
_cell.length_b   1.000
_cell.length_c   1.000
_cell.angle_alpha   90.00
_cell.angle_beta   90.00
_cell.angle_gamma   90.00
#
_symmetry.space_group_name_H-M   'P 1'
#
loop_
_entity.id
_entity.type
_entity.pdbx_description
1 polymer ?
#
loop_
_entity_poly.entity_id
_entity_poly.type
_entity_poly.pdbx_seq_one_letter_code
_entity_poly.pdbx_strand_id
1 'polypeptide(L)'
;GLGDVYKRQPYIPFKDDIVDWHEAARDAMNCFNKNFYKKFSENCNKYFYLPHRSERRGVGGIFFDNLSSLCLEDSLNMLNSVADTYLKSYLDIVLRRKTTKYSPTEKEFQLIRRGRYAEFNLIYDRGTAFGLQSNGRIESILASLPSEVRWTYKKSNEYKSMEKKLLQVVNRDWNV
;
A
#
# COMPACT_ATOMS: atom_id res chain seq x y z
N GLY A 1 4.10 1.78 4.63
CA GLY A 1 3.02 1.79 3.67
C GLY A 1 1.94 0.75 3.90
N LEU A 2 0.90 0.85 3.11
CA LEU A 2 -0.26 -0.06 3.05
C LEU A 2 0.09 -1.55 2.86
N GLY A 3 1.32 -1.88 2.49
CA GLY A 3 1.78 -3.26 2.43
C GLY A 3 1.56 -4.05 3.73
N ASP A 4 1.53 -3.36 4.88
CA ASP A 4 1.33 -3.99 6.18
C ASP A 4 -0.13 -4.29 6.49
N VAL A 5 -1.09 -3.56 5.94
CA VAL A 5 -2.52 -3.88 6.04
C VAL A 5 -2.79 -5.25 5.43
N TYR A 6 -2.07 -5.62 4.37
CA TYR A 6 -2.18 -6.94 3.73
C TYR A 6 -1.59 -8.10 4.54
N LYS A 7 -0.81 -7.85 5.59
CA LYS A 7 -0.25 -8.94 6.41
C LYS A 7 -1.32 -9.70 7.18
N ARG A 8 -2.47 -9.10 7.47
CA ARG A 8 -3.52 -9.70 8.29
C ARG A 8 -4.90 -9.75 7.65
N GLN A 9 -5.10 -9.09 6.51
CA GLN A 9 -6.37 -9.18 5.81
C GLN A 9 -6.50 -10.51 5.05
N PRO A 10 -7.72 -11.05 4.95
CA PRO A 10 -8.02 -11.94 3.86
C PRO A 10 -7.65 -11.20 2.58
N TYR A 11 -7.04 -11.88 1.63
CA TYR A 11 -6.60 -11.30 0.35
C TYR A 11 -7.73 -10.65 -0.47
N ILE A 12 -8.98 -10.75 -0.03
CA ILE A 12 -10.12 -10.02 -0.61
C ILE A 12 -10.16 -8.63 0.01
N PRO A 13 -9.95 -7.57 -0.80
CA PRO A 13 -10.11 -6.22 -0.32
C PRO A 13 -11.60 -5.94 -0.05
N PHE A 14 -11.89 -5.45 1.13
CA PHE A 14 -13.22 -4.97 1.48
C PHE A 14 -13.36 -3.52 0.97
N LYS A 15 -14.41 -3.28 0.20
CA LYS A 15 -14.63 -1.95 -0.40
C LYS A 15 -14.73 -0.86 0.67
N ASP A 16 -15.42 -1.13 1.76
CA ASP A 16 -15.62 -0.16 2.83
C ASP A 16 -14.29 0.24 3.49
N ASP A 17 -13.39 -0.72 3.73
CA ASP A 17 -12.06 -0.44 4.28
C ASP A 17 -11.24 0.46 3.35
N ILE A 18 -11.39 0.29 2.03
CA ILE A 18 -10.68 1.11 1.04
C ILE A 18 -11.25 2.53 1.00
N VAL A 19 -12.57 2.66 1.03
CA VAL A 19 -13.23 3.97 1.07
C VAL A 19 -12.85 4.72 2.32
N ASP A 20 -13.01 4.11 3.51
CA ASP A 20 -12.62 4.69 4.80
C ASP A 20 -11.15 5.17 4.78
N TRP A 21 -10.25 4.34 4.22
CA TRP A 21 -8.84 4.67 4.09
C TRP A 21 -8.58 5.91 3.23
N HIS A 22 -9.21 5.99 2.06
CA HIS A 22 -9.04 7.10 1.14
C HIS A 22 -9.72 8.38 1.65
N GLU A 23 -10.90 8.26 2.28
CA GLU A 23 -11.58 9.40 2.92
C GLU A 23 -10.76 10.00 4.05
N ALA A 24 -10.22 9.17 4.94
CA ALA A 24 -9.35 9.63 6.01
C ALA A 24 -8.10 10.35 5.46
N ALA A 25 -7.47 9.81 4.43
CA ALA A 25 -6.32 10.46 3.79
C ALA A 25 -6.69 11.78 3.11
N ARG A 26 -7.85 11.85 2.45
CA ARG A 26 -8.38 13.08 1.84
C ARG A 26 -8.62 14.15 2.90
N ASP A 27 -9.29 13.79 3.97
CA ASP A 27 -9.68 14.74 5.01
C ASP A 27 -8.45 15.30 5.73
N ALA A 28 -7.44 14.48 5.99
CA ALA A 28 -6.15 14.93 6.53
C ALA A 28 -5.44 15.92 5.61
N MET A 29 -5.52 15.73 4.28
CA MET A 29 -4.87 16.62 3.31
C MET A 29 -5.64 17.90 3.06
N ASN A 30 -6.97 17.86 3.06
CA ASN A 30 -7.84 19.00 2.76
C ASN A 30 -7.70 20.15 3.78
N CYS A 31 -7.25 19.86 5.01
CA CYS A 31 -6.94 20.88 6.01
C CYS A 31 -5.81 21.82 5.57
N PHE A 32 -4.91 21.36 4.71
CA PHE A 32 -3.74 22.11 4.24
C PHE A 32 -3.91 22.61 2.81
N ASN A 33 -4.42 21.76 1.91
CA ASN A 33 -4.72 22.15 0.54
C ASN A 33 -5.69 21.15 -0.11
N LYS A 34 -6.79 21.62 -0.66
CA LYS A 34 -7.84 20.81 -1.30
C LYS A 34 -7.35 19.99 -2.51
N ASN A 35 -6.22 20.38 -3.11
CA ASN A 35 -5.65 19.66 -4.26
C ASN A 35 -4.62 18.59 -3.85
N PHE A 36 -4.17 18.56 -2.59
CA PHE A 36 -3.10 17.66 -2.17
C PHE A 36 -3.49 16.21 -2.25
N TYR A 37 -4.67 15.86 -1.76
CA TYR A 37 -5.14 14.47 -1.84
C TYR A 37 -5.10 13.95 -3.28
N LYS A 38 -5.72 14.66 -4.22
CA LYS A 38 -5.74 14.25 -5.62
C LYS A 38 -4.34 14.08 -6.20
N LYS A 39 -3.50 15.10 -6.04
CA LYS A 39 -2.11 15.09 -6.52
C LYS A 39 -1.30 13.92 -5.93
N PHE A 40 -1.39 13.73 -4.61
CA PHE A 40 -0.59 12.71 -3.93
C PHE A 40 -1.14 11.29 -4.15
N SER A 41 -2.44 11.15 -4.37
CA SER A 41 -3.05 9.88 -4.77
C SER A 41 -2.61 9.46 -6.19
N GLU A 42 -2.61 10.40 -7.13
CA GLU A 42 -2.09 10.15 -8.48
C GLU A 42 -0.59 9.79 -8.45
N ASN A 43 0.21 10.48 -7.64
CA ASN A 43 1.64 10.17 -7.44
C ASN A 43 1.81 8.77 -6.85
N CYS A 44 0.99 8.40 -5.85
CA CYS A 44 1.00 7.08 -5.25
C CYS A 44 0.73 5.99 -6.30
N ASN A 45 -0.30 6.18 -7.12
CA ASN A 45 -0.68 5.23 -8.16
C ASN A 45 0.42 5.04 -9.22
N LYS A 46 1.11 6.13 -9.58
CA LYS A 46 2.24 6.08 -10.53
C LYS A 46 3.48 5.43 -9.93
N TYR A 47 3.86 5.85 -8.73
CA TYR A 47 5.09 5.38 -8.08
C TYR A 47 5.04 3.88 -7.76
N PHE A 48 3.91 3.40 -7.23
CA PHE A 48 3.75 2.00 -6.82
C PHE A 48 3.19 1.08 -7.90
N TYR A 49 3.37 1.42 -9.16
CA TYR A 49 3.03 0.57 -10.29
C TYR A 49 4.14 -0.44 -10.58
N LEU A 50 3.77 -1.67 -10.91
CA LEU A 50 4.69 -2.74 -11.33
C LEU A 50 4.57 -2.95 -12.85
N PRO A 51 5.47 -2.38 -13.66
CA PRO A 51 5.36 -2.45 -15.12
C PRO A 51 5.36 -3.89 -15.66
N HIS A 52 6.23 -4.75 -15.14
CA HIS A 52 6.37 -6.15 -15.58
C HIS A 52 5.17 -7.02 -15.19
N ARG A 53 4.24 -6.52 -14.37
CA ARG A 53 2.99 -7.18 -14.00
C ARG A 53 1.75 -6.47 -14.52
N SER A 54 1.91 -5.26 -15.06
CA SER A 54 0.82 -4.38 -15.50
C SER A 54 -0.24 -4.16 -14.40
N GLU A 55 0.22 -3.98 -13.16
CA GLU A 55 -0.67 -3.81 -12.01
C GLU A 55 -0.10 -2.83 -10.97
N ARG A 56 -0.97 -2.22 -10.18
CA ARG A 56 -0.56 -1.46 -8.99
C ARG A 56 -0.25 -2.40 -7.84
N ARG A 57 0.69 -2.02 -6.99
CA ARG A 57 1.07 -2.80 -5.81
C ARG A 57 -0.07 -2.99 -4.82
N GLY A 58 -0.99 -2.01 -4.71
CA GLY A 58 -2.11 -2.02 -3.77
C GLY A 58 -3.19 -1.02 -4.16
N VAL A 59 -4.12 -0.78 -3.25
CA VAL A 59 -5.27 0.12 -3.46
C VAL A 59 -4.91 1.60 -3.47
N GLY A 60 -3.65 1.95 -3.26
CA GLY A 60 -3.20 3.34 -3.21
C GLY A 60 -3.29 3.97 -1.83
N GLY A 61 -3.38 5.27 -1.83
CA GLY A 61 -3.32 6.16 -0.68
C GLY A 61 -2.69 7.46 -1.12
N ILE A 62 -1.81 8.05 -0.32
CA ILE A 62 -1.06 9.25 -0.67
C ILE A 62 0.45 8.96 -0.70
N PHE A 63 1.14 9.60 -1.64
CA PHE A 63 2.59 9.59 -1.73
C PHE A 63 3.10 10.95 -2.22
N PHE A 64 4.04 11.51 -1.49
CA PHE A 64 4.69 12.77 -1.85
C PHE A 64 6.15 12.77 -1.41
N ASP A 65 6.97 13.47 -2.15
CA ASP A 65 8.36 13.77 -1.85
C ASP A 65 8.68 15.20 -2.29
N ASN A 66 9.75 15.78 -1.76
CA ASN A 66 10.23 17.12 -2.13
C ASN A 66 9.15 18.20 -2.07
N LEU A 67 8.25 18.14 -1.09
CA LEU A 67 7.19 19.13 -0.92
C LEU A 67 7.77 20.44 -0.41
N SER A 68 7.70 21.50 -1.23
CA SER A 68 8.22 22.83 -0.93
C SER A 68 7.15 23.93 -0.97
N SER A 69 5.88 23.55 -1.12
CA SER A 69 4.78 24.51 -1.27
C SER A 69 4.18 25.00 0.06
N LEU A 70 4.62 24.44 1.18
CA LEU A 70 4.24 24.83 2.54
C LEU A 70 5.44 25.38 3.29
N CYS A 71 5.21 26.26 4.28
CA CYS A 71 6.23 26.63 5.24
C CYS A 71 6.61 25.42 6.13
N LEU A 72 7.69 25.55 6.89
CA LEU A 72 8.19 24.45 7.74
C LEU A 72 7.14 24.01 8.78
N GLU A 73 6.49 24.98 9.43
CA GLU A 73 5.48 24.72 10.45
C GLU A 73 4.27 23.97 9.87
N ASP A 74 3.71 24.43 8.76
CA ASP A 74 2.59 23.76 8.09
C ASP A 74 2.98 22.38 7.56
N SER A 75 4.22 22.22 7.09
CA SER A 75 4.75 20.92 6.68
C SER A 75 4.80 19.93 7.84
N LEU A 76 5.27 20.37 9.00
CA LEU A 76 5.30 19.54 10.21
C LEU A 76 3.89 19.18 10.69
N ASN A 77 2.99 20.17 10.73
CA ASN A 77 1.60 19.95 11.11
C ASN A 77 0.90 18.96 10.17
N MET A 78 1.17 19.06 8.85
CA MET A 78 0.66 18.12 7.87
C MET A 78 1.21 16.69 8.09
N LEU A 79 2.51 16.55 8.34
CA LEU A 79 3.11 15.24 8.61
C LEU A 79 2.52 14.60 9.87
N ASN A 80 2.33 15.36 10.94
CA ASN A 80 1.69 14.87 12.17
C ASN A 80 0.24 14.45 11.90
N SER A 81 -0.54 15.27 11.20
CA SER A 81 -1.93 14.93 10.82
C SER A 81 -1.99 13.63 10.00
N VAL A 82 -1.08 13.45 9.05
CA VAL A 82 -1.00 12.20 8.26
C VAL A 82 -0.64 11.01 9.14
N ALA A 83 0.33 11.17 10.05
CA ALA A 83 0.76 10.08 10.93
C ALA A 83 -0.37 9.62 11.85
N ASP A 84 -1.08 10.56 12.48
CA ASP A 84 -2.20 10.28 13.38
C ASP A 84 -3.37 9.63 12.63
N THR A 85 -3.71 10.18 11.47
CA THR A 85 -4.77 9.64 10.60
C THR A 85 -4.43 8.23 10.12
N TYR A 86 -3.17 7.99 9.72
CA TYR A 86 -2.69 6.67 9.32
C TYR A 86 -2.86 5.67 10.45
N LEU A 87 -2.39 6.01 11.65
CA LEU A 87 -2.45 5.12 12.81
C LEU A 87 -3.89 4.76 13.16
N LYS A 88 -4.77 5.77 13.25
CA LYS A 88 -6.18 5.58 13.57
C LYS A 88 -6.88 4.70 12.52
N SER A 89 -6.82 5.07 11.26
CA SER A 89 -7.49 4.33 10.17
C SER A 89 -6.97 2.90 10.06
N TYR A 90 -5.66 2.69 10.25
CA TYR A 90 -5.07 1.36 10.23
C TYR A 90 -5.58 0.50 11.39
N LEU A 91 -5.61 1.05 12.60
CA LEU A 91 -6.10 0.32 13.79
C LEU A 91 -7.58 -0.05 13.66
N ASP A 92 -8.41 0.86 13.18
CA ASP A 92 -9.84 0.62 12.97
C ASP A 92 -10.07 -0.55 11.99
N ILE A 93 -9.34 -0.57 10.87
CA ILE A 93 -9.40 -1.67 9.90
C ILE A 93 -8.91 -2.99 10.53
N VAL A 94 -7.79 -2.96 11.26
CA VAL A 94 -7.24 -4.16 11.93
C VAL A 94 -8.22 -4.71 12.95
N LEU A 95 -8.82 -3.87 13.79
CA LEU A 95 -9.81 -4.28 14.79
C LEU A 95 -11.04 -4.91 14.14
N ARG A 96 -11.51 -4.34 13.03
CA ARG A 96 -12.64 -4.84 12.25
C ARG A 96 -12.36 -6.20 11.60
N ARG A 97 -11.10 -6.44 11.18
CA ARG A 97 -10.74 -7.61 10.35
C ARG A 97 -9.93 -8.70 11.05
N LYS A 98 -9.40 -8.45 12.23
CA LYS A 98 -8.50 -9.40 12.93
C LYS A 98 -9.08 -10.79 13.18
N THR A 99 -10.41 -10.90 13.24
CA THR A 99 -11.13 -12.17 13.48
C THR A 99 -11.71 -12.77 12.20
N THR A 100 -11.50 -12.14 11.04
CA THR A 100 -12.00 -12.66 9.75
C THR A 100 -11.35 -13.99 9.44
N LYS A 101 -12.16 -15.04 9.23
CA LYS A 101 -11.68 -16.37 8.85
C LYS A 101 -11.20 -16.39 7.41
N TYR A 102 -10.22 -17.21 7.13
CA TYR A 102 -9.69 -17.43 5.79
C TYR A 102 -9.35 -18.91 5.58
N SER A 103 -9.41 -19.38 4.34
CA SER A 103 -9.06 -20.74 3.94
C SER A 103 -7.54 -20.88 3.70
N PRO A 104 -7.01 -22.12 3.67
CA PRO A 104 -5.63 -22.37 3.24
C PRO A 104 -5.31 -21.82 1.84
N THR A 105 -6.24 -21.94 0.89
CA THR A 105 -6.09 -21.38 -0.47
C THR A 105 -5.95 -19.87 -0.46
N GLU A 106 -6.74 -19.19 0.35
CA GLU A 106 -6.65 -17.74 0.53
C GLU A 106 -5.32 -17.34 1.16
N LYS A 107 -4.82 -18.11 2.10
CA LYS A 107 -3.50 -17.88 2.70
C LYS A 107 -2.39 -18.05 1.67
N GLU A 108 -2.45 -19.07 0.85
CA GLU A 108 -1.50 -19.31 -0.24
C GLU A 108 -1.52 -18.17 -1.24
N PHE A 109 -2.71 -17.72 -1.66
CA PHE A 109 -2.86 -16.56 -2.52
C PHE A 109 -2.25 -15.30 -1.91
N GLN A 110 -2.49 -15.05 -0.62
CA GLN A 110 -1.88 -13.92 0.09
C GLN A 110 -0.34 -13.96 0.01
N LEU A 111 0.29 -15.13 0.22
CA LEU A 111 1.73 -15.27 0.16
C LEU A 111 2.28 -14.98 -1.24
N ILE A 112 1.57 -15.42 -2.28
CA ILE A 112 1.93 -15.11 -3.67
C ILE A 112 1.76 -13.61 -3.95
N ARG A 113 0.70 -12.99 -3.45
CA ARG A 113 0.52 -11.54 -3.60
C ARG A 113 1.54 -10.71 -2.83
N ARG A 114 2.03 -11.19 -1.70
CA ARG A 114 3.18 -10.61 -1.00
C ARG A 114 4.45 -10.62 -1.85
N GLY A 115 4.61 -11.57 -2.75
CA GLY A 115 5.68 -11.57 -3.74
C GLY A 115 5.69 -10.29 -4.60
N ARG A 116 4.50 -9.71 -4.94
CA ARG A 116 4.41 -8.43 -5.67
C ARG A 116 4.99 -7.26 -4.88
N TYR A 117 4.76 -7.26 -3.58
CA TYR A 117 5.36 -6.27 -2.68
C TYR A 117 6.89 -6.40 -2.66
N ALA A 118 7.40 -7.62 -2.54
CA ALA A 118 8.84 -7.87 -2.58
C ALA A 118 9.45 -7.48 -3.94
N GLU A 119 8.79 -7.82 -5.06
CA GLU A 119 9.21 -7.40 -6.41
C GLU A 119 9.34 -5.88 -6.52
N PHE A 120 8.34 -5.12 -6.04
CA PHE A 120 8.41 -3.67 -6.07
C PHE A 120 9.61 -3.14 -5.27
N ASN A 121 9.74 -3.57 -4.01
CA ASN A 121 10.80 -3.04 -3.14
C ASN A 121 12.20 -3.38 -3.64
N LEU A 122 12.41 -4.57 -4.21
CA LEU A 122 13.72 -4.99 -4.67
C LEU A 122 14.09 -4.44 -6.07
N ILE A 123 13.10 -4.16 -6.91
CA ILE A 123 13.35 -3.80 -8.32
C ILE A 123 13.17 -2.30 -8.56
N TYR A 124 12.16 -1.68 -7.93
CA TYR A 124 11.72 -0.32 -8.29
C TYR A 124 11.82 0.70 -7.16
N ASP A 125 11.89 0.26 -5.89
CA ASP A 125 11.86 1.21 -4.78
C ASP A 125 13.17 1.99 -4.68
N ARG A 126 13.07 3.31 -4.86
CA ARG A 126 14.22 4.23 -4.80
C ARG A 126 14.90 4.22 -3.43
N GLY A 127 14.11 4.10 -2.36
CA GLY A 127 14.64 4.05 -1.00
C GLY A 127 15.47 2.80 -0.74
N THR A 128 14.99 1.64 -1.18
CA THR A 128 15.73 0.36 -1.10
C THR A 128 17.02 0.44 -1.93
N ALA A 129 16.92 0.92 -3.18
CA ALA A 129 18.08 1.06 -4.05
C ALA A 129 19.15 2.00 -3.44
N PHE A 130 18.74 3.16 -2.95
CA PHE A 130 19.63 4.10 -2.28
C PHE A 130 20.28 3.49 -1.03
N GLY A 131 19.49 2.83 -0.18
CA GLY A 131 20.01 2.20 1.02
C GLY A 131 21.10 1.15 0.74
N LEU A 132 20.87 0.30 -0.26
CA LEU A 132 21.85 -0.71 -0.69
C LEU A 132 23.11 -0.08 -1.31
N GLN A 133 22.95 0.98 -2.12
CA GLN A 133 24.08 1.67 -2.77
C GLN A 133 24.92 2.49 -1.78
N SER A 134 24.31 3.00 -0.71
CA SER A 134 25.00 3.79 0.31
C SER A 134 25.63 2.96 1.44
N ASN A 135 25.72 1.63 1.27
CA ASN A 135 26.20 0.70 2.30
C ASN A 135 25.45 0.82 3.64
N GLY A 136 24.16 1.12 3.58
CA GLY A 136 23.30 1.14 4.76
C GLY A 136 23.19 -0.25 5.40
N ARG A 137 22.72 -0.28 6.66
CA ARG A 137 22.49 -1.54 7.36
C ARG A 137 21.42 -2.37 6.67
N ILE A 138 21.82 -3.51 6.10
CA ILE A 138 20.95 -4.36 5.25
C ILE A 138 19.70 -4.82 5.98
N GLU A 139 19.81 -5.24 7.25
CA GLU A 139 18.67 -5.68 8.05
C GLU A 139 17.63 -4.58 8.23
N SER A 140 18.06 -3.32 8.33
CA SER A 140 17.15 -2.16 8.44
C SER A 140 16.52 -1.82 7.10
N ILE A 141 17.26 -1.90 6.01
CA ILE A 141 16.77 -1.67 4.65
C ILE A 141 15.68 -2.70 4.29
N LEU A 142 15.93 -3.97 4.60
CA LEU A 142 15.04 -5.09 4.27
C LEU A 142 13.99 -5.40 5.35
N ALA A 143 13.97 -4.66 6.46
CA ALA A 143 13.03 -4.88 7.57
C ALA A 143 11.55 -4.76 7.15
N SER A 144 11.25 -4.01 6.09
CA SER A 144 9.89 -3.86 5.54
C SER A 144 9.42 -5.08 4.74
N LEU A 145 10.33 -5.95 4.30
CA LEU A 145 9.97 -7.12 3.54
C LEU A 145 9.22 -8.14 4.41
N PRO A 146 8.20 -8.81 3.86
CA PRO A 146 7.50 -9.86 4.59
C PRO A 146 8.42 -11.07 4.80
N SER A 147 8.32 -11.69 5.99
CA SER A 147 9.10 -12.89 6.36
C SER A 147 8.84 -14.10 5.46
N GLU A 148 7.64 -14.15 4.86
CA GLU A 148 7.25 -15.22 3.94
C GLU A 148 6.61 -14.64 2.70
N VAL A 149 7.08 -15.10 1.54
CA VAL A 149 6.52 -14.83 0.22
C VAL A 149 6.55 -16.10 -0.62
N ARG A 150 5.72 -16.14 -1.66
CA ARG A 150 5.75 -17.23 -2.64
C ARG A 150 5.65 -16.70 -4.05
N TRP A 151 6.27 -17.45 -4.95
CA TRP A 151 6.09 -17.32 -6.39
C TRP A 151 5.61 -18.66 -6.95
N THR A 152 4.69 -18.61 -7.88
CA THR A 152 4.22 -19.81 -8.59
C THR A 152 4.38 -19.65 -10.08
N TYR A 153 4.86 -20.70 -10.73
CA TYR A 153 4.95 -20.76 -12.18
C TYR A 153 3.59 -21.13 -12.80
N LYS A 154 2.88 -22.07 -12.15
CA LYS A 154 1.56 -22.51 -12.61
C LYS A 154 0.47 -21.92 -11.72
N LYS A 155 -0.52 -21.28 -12.33
CA LYS A 155 -1.68 -20.70 -11.62
C LYS A 155 -2.89 -21.63 -11.81
N SER A 156 -3.50 -22.08 -10.71
CA SER A 156 -4.79 -22.79 -10.74
C SER A 156 -5.91 -21.87 -11.25
N ASN A 157 -7.04 -22.46 -11.65
CA ASN A 157 -8.20 -21.66 -12.07
C ASN A 157 -8.78 -20.84 -10.91
N GLU A 158 -8.75 -21.37 -9.70
CA GLU A 158 -9.16 -20.66 -8.48
C GLU A 158 -8.27 -19.44 -8.25
N TYR A 159 -6.95 -19.61 -8.35
CA TYR A 159 -6.00 -18.50 -8.25
C TYR A 159 -6.29 -17.40 -9.28
N LYS A 160 -6.51 -17.77 -10.55
CA LYS A 160 -6.82 -16.81 -11.63
C LYS A 160 -8.10 -16.03 -11.35
N SER A 161 -9.12 -16.68 -10.78
CA SER A 161 -10.37 -16.04 -10.38
C SER A 161 -10.16 -15.01 -9.27
N MET A 162 -9.41 -15.40 -8.23
CA MET A 162 -9.07 -14.49 -7.13
C MET A 162 -8.22 -13.30 -7.61
N GLU A 163 -7.22 -13.56 -8.46
CA GLU A 163 -6.37 -12.53 -9.04
C GLU A 163 -7.18 -11.52 -9.88
N LYS A 164 -8.11 -12.00 -10.71
CA LYS A 164 -8.99 -11.15 -11.51
C LYS A 164 -9.83 -10.20 -10.64
N LYS A 165 -10.41 -10.71 -9.55
CA LYS A 165 -11.18 -9.90 -8.59
C LYS A 165 -10.30 -8.84 -7.91
N LEU A 166 -9.10 -9.23 -7.49
CA LEU A 166 -8.16 -8.31 -6.85
C LEU A 166 -7.71 -7.21 -7.81
N LEU A 167 -7.37 -7.55 -9.06
CA LEU A 167 -6.90 -6.58 -10.05
C LEU A 167 -7.96 -5.53 -10.41
N GLN A 168 -9.25 -5.88 -10.39
CA GLN A 168 -10.33 -4.92 -10.57
C GLN A 168 -10.37 -3.84 -9.47
N VAL A 169 -9.85 -4.17 -8.30
CA VAL A 169 -9.83 -3.28 -7.14
C VAL A 169 -8.53 -2.46 -7.10
N VAL A 170 -7.37 -3.11 -7.24
CA VAL A 170 -6.08 -2.40 -7.11
C VAL A 170 -5.79 -1.47 -8.30
N ASN A 171 -6.31 -1.78 -9.48
CA ASN A 171 -6.13 -0.93 -10.66
C ASN A 171 -7.19 0.17 -10.81
N ARG A 172 -8.14 0.23 -9.88
CA ARG A 172 -9.16 1.27 -9.87
C ARG A 172 -8.62 2.57 -9.25
N ASP A 173 -9.03 3.72 -9.81
CA ASP A 173 -8.85 5.00 -9.14
C ASP A 173 -9.96 5.19 -8.09
N TRP A 174 -9.55 5.28 -6.84
CA TRP A 174 -10.45 5.52 -5.72
C TRP A 174 -10.58 7.02 -5.49
N ASN A 175 -11.46 7.63 -6.28
CA ASN A 175 -11.84 9.04 -6.09
C ASN A 175 -12.95 9.10 -5.03
N VAL A 176 -12.63 9.65 -3.86
CA VAL A 176 -13.53 9.86 -2.73
C VAL A 176 -13.73 11.34 -2.46
#